data_53e816984d9657462890a30523605521
#
_entry.id   53e816984d9657462890a30523605521
#
_cell.length_a   1.000
_cell.length_b   1.000
_cell.length_c   1.000
_cell.angle_alpha   90.00
_cell.angle_beta   90.00
_cell.angle_gamma   90.00
#
_symmetry.space_group_name_H-M   'P 1'
#
loop_
_entity.id
_entity.type
_entity.pdbx_description
1 polymer ?
#
loop_
_entity_poly.entity_id
_entity_poly.type
_entity_poly.pdbx_seq_one_letter_code
_entity_poly.pdbx_strand_id
1 'polypeptide(L)'
;MAIIDGETHVAWMEKQQLQALGLALEQLLDQLPDTGPDLSPESIATFDPESRKQFRVGKIELGYEERTDRIVVIAHDVASEDEEPAMTCRLTREMTREISADAAAVVAAGRPRCTMCGSPMGPGPHVCPEQNGHFPQAIVEISPEDMD
;
A
#
# COMPACT_ATOMS: atom_id res chain seq x y z
N MET A 1 0.48 3.69 -5.17
CA MET A 1 0.07 4.61 -6.27
C MET A 1 1.15 4.65 -7.32
N ALA A 2 0.78 4.56 -8.58
CA ALA A 2 1.70 4.57 -9.71
C ALA A 2 1.18 5.50 -10.81
N ILE A 3 2.08 6.07 -11.58
CA ILE A 3 1.75 6.86 -12.78
C ILE A 3 2.21 6.07 -14.00
N ILE A 4 1.29 5.73 -14.88
CA ILE A 4 1.54 4.93 -16.07
C ILE A 4 0.89 5.64 -17.26
N ASP A 5 1.68 5.92 -18.28
CA ASP A 5 1.23 6.61 -19.50
C ASP A 5 0.45 7.92 -19.23
N GLY A 6 0.86 8.66 -18.18
CA GLY A 6 0.23 9.92 -17.76
C GLY A 6 -1.03 9.75 -16.91
N GLU A 7 -1.49 8.52 -16.67
CA GLU A 7 -2.63 8.24 -15.79
C GLU A 7 -2.15 7.83 -14.39
N THR A 8 -2.84 8.30 -13.38
CA THR A 8 -2.57 7.89 -12.00
C THR A 8 -3.38 6.65 -11.65
N HIS A 9 -2.69 5.61 -11.21
CA HIS A 9 -3.30 4.37 -10.76
C HIS A 9 -3.14 4.24 -9.25
N VAL A 10 -4.24 4.00 -8.55
CA VAL A 10 -4.27 3.74 -7.11
C VAL A 10 -4.70 2.31 -6.88
N ALA A 11 -3.76 1.50 -6.44
CA ALA A 11 -4.01 0.11 -6.09
C ALA A 11 -4.19 -0.01 -4.58
N TRP A 12 -5.39 -0.39 -4.14
CA TRP A 12 -5.68 -0.65 -2.74
C TRP A 12 -5.36 -2.09 -2.40
N MET A 13 -4.52 -2.29 -1.40
CA MET A 13 -4.11 -3.63 -1.00
C MET A 13 -4.13 -3.79 0.52
N GLU A 14 -4.27 -5.03 0.97
CA GLU A 14 -4.17 -5.39 2.38
C GLU A 14 -2.72 -5.29 2.87
N LYS A 15 -2.53 -5.08 4.17
CA LYS A 15 -1.21 -5.02 4.78
C LYS A 15 -0.36 -6.25 4.46
N GLN A 16 -0.98 -7.43 4.47
CA GLN A 16 -0.30 -8.69 4.16
C GLN A 16 0.15 -8.76 2.69
N GLN A 17 -0.65 -8.22 1.78
CA GLN A 17 -0.30 -8.13 0.36
C GLN A 17 0.89 -7.19 0.15
N LEU A 18 0.89 -6.05 0.83
CA LEU A 18 1.99 -5.08 0.77
C LEU A 18 3.28 -5.68 1.32
N GLN A 19 3.19 -6.40 2.43
CA GLN A 19 4.34 -7.12 3.02
C GLN A 19 4.90 -8.16 2.07
N ALA A 20 4.04 -8.98 1.49
CA ALA A 20 4.42 -10.01 0.54
C ALA A 20 5.06 -9.40 -0.72
N LEU A 21 4.51 -8.29 -1.22
CA LEU A 21 5.05 -7.57 -2.35
C LEU A 21 6.47 -7.04 -2.06
N GLY A 22 6.65 -6.36 -0.93
CA GLY A 22 7.96 -5.83 -0.52
C GLY A 22 9.02 -6.91 -0.42
N LEU A 23 8.72 -8.03 0.23
CA LEU A 23 9.63 -9.17 0.36
C LEU A 23 9.92 -9.83 -1.00
N ALA A 24 8.92 -9.98 -1.84
CA ALA A 24 9.10 -10.57 -3.18
C ALA A 24 9.96 -9.69 -4.08
N LEU A 25 9.82 -8.37 -4.01
CA LEU A 25 10.67 -7.43 -4.74
C LEU A 25 12.13 -7.49 -4.27
N GLU A 26 12.35 -7.56 -2.95
CA GLU A 26 13.68 -7.72 -2.38
C GLU A 26 14.33 -9.02 -2.84
N GLN A 27 13.62 -10.14 -2.76
CA GLN A 27 14.10 -11.43 -3.21
C GLN A 27 14.42 -11.45 -4.71
N LEU A 28 13.59 -10.80 -5.52
CA LEU A 28 13.82 -10.72 -6.95
C LEU A 28 15.10 -9.95 -7.25
N LEU A 29 15.33 -8.81 -6.58
CA LEU A 29 16.55 -8.03 -6.72
C LEU A 29 17.81 -8.83 -6.34
N ASP A 30 17.74 -9.63 -5.28
CA ASP A 30 18.85 -10.47 -4.84
C ASP A 30 19.19 -11.59 -5.84
N GLN A 31 18.24 -12.02 -6.63
CA GLN A 31 18.42 -13.04 -7.66
C GLN A 31 18.94 -12.48 -8.99
N LEU A 32 18.85 -11.18 -9.21
CA LEU A 32 19.29 -10.54 -10.43
C LEU A 32 20.81 -10.34 -10.41
N PRO A 33 21.48 -10.40 -11.59
CA PRO A 33 22.89 -10.07 -11.69
C PRO A 33 23.13 -8.59 -11.30
N ASP A 34 24.29 -8.31 -10.71
CA ASP A 34 24.64 -6.98 -10.21
C ASP A 34 24.76 -5.92 -11.32
N THR A 35 24.94 -6.35 -12.56
CA THR A 35 25.09 -5.46 -13.71
C THR A 35 23.93 -5.62 -14.68
N GLY A 36 23.11 -4.60 -14.75
CA GLY A 36 22.13 -4.44 -15.84
C GLY A 36 22.63 -3.46 -16.91
N PRO A 37 21.92 -3.34 -18.04
CA PRO A 37 22.22 -2.32 -19.03
C PRO A 37 22.10 -0.92 -18.42
N ASP A 38 23.06 -0.05 -18.73
CA ASP A 38 23.04 1.35 -18.29
C ASP A 38 22.01 2.12 -19.09
N LEU A 39 20.82 2.18 -18.54
CA LEU A 39 19.69 2.88 -19.14
C LEU A 39 19.46 4.19 -18.40
N SER A 40 19.34 5.27 -19.16
CA SER A 40 19.02 6.58 -18.59
C SER A 40 17.72 6.53 -17.81
N PRO A 41 17.63 7.22 -16.66
CA PRO A 41 16.41 7.26 -15.89
C PRO A 41 15.28 7.86 -16.73
N GLU A 42 14.16 7.16 -16.79
CA GLU A 42 12.94 7.71 -17.38
C GLU A 42 12.45 8.90 -16.56
N SER A 43 11.93 9.92 -17.23
CA SER A 43 11.42 11.10 -16.54
C SER A 43 10.26 10.71 -15.63
N ILE A 44 10.31 11.18 -14.40
CA ILE A 44 9.22 11.00 -13.43
C ILE A 44 8.03 11.82 -13.92
N ALA A 45 6.94 11.13 -14.26
CA ALA A 45 5.70 11.80 -14.63
C ALA A 45 5.10 12.52 -13.41
N THR A 46 4.58 13.72 -13.65
CA THR A 46 3.90 14.48 -12.61
C THR A 46 2.56 13.84 -12.25
N PHE A 47 2.28 13.79 -10.97
CA PHE A 47 1.02 13.29 -10.45
C PHE A 47 -0.14 14.20 -10.83
N ASP A 48 -1.14 13.64 -11.52
CA ASP A 48 -2.41 14.31 -11.80
C ASP A 48 -3.52 13.69 -10.92
N PRO A 49 -4.01 14.42 -9.91
CA PRO A 49 -5.04 13.89 -9.03
C PRO A 49 -6.41 13.73 -9.70
N GLU A 50 -6.64 14.35 -10.84
CA GLU A 50 -7.93 14.28 -11.55
C GLU A 50 -8.01 13.06 -12.48
N SER A 51 -6.88 12.59 -13.00
CA SER A 51 -6.80 11.40 -13.86
C SER A 51 -6.48 10.16 -13.03
N ARG A 52 -7.48 9.65 -12.32
CA ARG A 52 -7.29 8.63 -11.28
C ARG A 52 -8.06 7.36 -11.57
N LYS A 53 -7.37 6.27 -11.83
CA LYS A 53 -7.95 4.92 -11.82
C LYS A 53 -7.69 4.27 -10.46
N GLN A 54 -8.74 3.71 -9.85
CA GLN A 54 -8.64 3.04 -8.56
C GLN A 54 -9.19 1.62 -8.66
N PHE A 55 -8.50 0.69 -8.04
CA PHE A 55 -8.95 -0.69 -7.96
C PHE A 55 -8.42 -1.35 -6.68
N ARG A 56 -9.03 -2.47 -6.29
CA ARG A 56 -8.56 -3.29 -5.18
C ARG A 56 -7.78 -4.47 -5.73
N VAL A 57 -6.57 -4.65 -5.23
CA VAL A 57 -5.68 -5.72 -5.69
C VAL A 57 -6.19 -7.08 -5.24
N GLY A 58 -6.41 -7.97 -6.22
CA GLY A 58 -6.68 -9.39 -5.96
C GLY A 58 -5.41 -10.24 -6.09
N LYS A 59 -4.72 -10.12 -7.21
CA LYS A 59 -3.50 -10.88 -7.53
C LYS A 59 -2.39 -9.95 -7.99
N ILE A 60 -1.16 -10.27 -7.61
CA ILE A 60 0.04 -9.58 -8.08
C ILE A 60 0.98 -10.61 -8.70
N GLU A 61 1.50 -10.29 -9.87
CA GLU A 61 2.52 -11.06 -10.54
C GLU A 61 3.77 -10.20 -10.71
N LEU A 62 4.94 -10.82 -10.55
CA LEU A 62 6.24 -10.20 -10.73
C LEU A 62 6.99 -10.86 -11.87
N GLY A 63 7.69 -10.05 -12.65
CA GLY A 63 8.53 -10.51 -13.72
C GLY A 63 9.79 -9.64 -13.85
N TYR A 64 10.70 -10.10 -14.67
CA TYR A 64 11.91 -9.38 -15.01
C TYR A 64 12.12 -9.37 -16.52
N GLU A 65 12.28 -8.20 -17.08
CA GLU A 65 12.54 -7.98 -18.49
C GLU A 65 14.05 -7.69 -18.68
N GLU A 66 14.78 -8.72 -19.09
CA GLU A 66 16.25 -8.66 -19.23
C GLU A 66 16.71 -7.57 -20.20
N ARG A 67 15.99 -7.41 -21.31
CA ARG A 67 16.38 -6.49 -22.38
C ARG A 67 16.40 -5.03 -21.95
N THR A 68 15.54 -4.65 -21.06
CA THR A 68 15.38 -3.29 -20.56
C THR A 68 15.83 -3.10 -19.12
N ASP A 69 16.24 -4.19 -18.46
CA ASP A 69 16.57 -4.23 -17.03
C ASP A 69 15.46 -3.62 -16.20
N ARG A 70 14.24 -4.10 -16.41
CA ARG A 70 13.06 -3.63 -15.68
C ARG A 70 12.41 -4.76 -14.91
N ILE A 71 12.04 -4.45 -13.70
CA ILE A 71 11.15 -5.28 -12.88
C ILE A 71 9.70 -4.93 -13.28
N VAL A 72 8.93 -5.94 -13.62
CA VAL A 72 7.54 -5.79 -14.07
C VAL A 72 6.62 -6.21 -12.94
N VAL A 73 5.73 -5.32 -12.54
CA VAL A 73 4.70 -5.59 -11.55
C VAL A 73 3.35 -5.55 -12.26
N ILE A 74 2.63 -6.63 -12.19
CA ILE A 74 1.31 -6.78 -12.80
C ILE A 74 0.30 -6.98 -11.67
N ALA A 75 -0.68 -6.10 -11.58
CA ALA A 75 -1.74 -6.18 -10.59
C ALA A 75 -3.10 -6.38 -11.24
N HIS A 76 -3.89 -7.27 -10.68
CA HIS A 76 -5.24 -7.59 -11.13
C HIS A 76 -6.26 -7.08 -10.12
N ASP A 77 -7.38 -6.59 -10.63
CA ASP A 77 -8.50 -6.14 -9.80
C ASP A 77 -9.26 -7.35 -9.25
N VAL A 78 -9.50 -7.36 -7.93
CA VAL A 78 -10.29 -8.40 -7.28
C VAL A 78 -11.72 -8.50 -7.81
N ALA A 79 -12.26 -7.39 -8.30
CA ALA A 79 -13.63 -7.32 -8.83
C ALA A 79 -13.71 -7.74 -10.31
N SER A 80 -12.59 -7.87 -11.03
CA SER A 80 -12.56 -8.28 -12.44
C SER A 80 -12.55 -9.80 -12.55
N GLU A 81 -13.48 -10.32 -13.33
CA GLU A 81 -13.49 -11.73 -13.70
C GLU A 81 -12.58 -12.03 -14.89
N ASP A 82 -12.13 -11.00 -15.57
CA ASP A 82 -11.20 -11.10 -16.68
C ASP A 82 -9.77 -11.28 -16.19
N GLU A 83 -8.95 -12.00 -16.93
CA GLU A 83 -7.53 -12.16 -16.65
C GLU A 83 -6.69 -10.95 -17.08
N GLU A 84 -7.33 -9.90 -17.57
CA GLU A 84 -6.64 -8.68 -17.96
C GLU A 84 -6.07 -7.93 -16.74
N PRO A 85 -4.82 -7.48 -16.82
CA PRO A 85 -4.22 -6.70 -15.75
C PRO A 85 -4.94 -5.35 -15.58
N ALA A 86 -5.23 -4.98 -14.33
CA ALA A 86 -5.69 -3.63 -14.00
C ALA A 86 -4.56 -2.61 -14.06
N MET A 87 -3.33 -3.07 -13.79
CA MET A 87 -2.14 -2.22 -13.81
C MET A 87 -0.91 -3.05 -14.17
N THR A 88 -0.06 -2.49 -15.01
CA THR A 88 1.27 -3.04 -15.30
C THR A 88 2.30 -1.92 -15.14
N CYS A 89 3.26 -2.12 -14.24
CA CYS A 89 4.36 -1.17 -14.00
C CYS A 89 5.68 -1.78 -14.40
N ARG A 90 6.53 -0.97 -15.02
CA ARG A 90 7.95 -1.29 -15.25
C ARG A 90 8.80 -0.41 -14.37
N LEU A 91 9.55 -1.03 -13.49
CA LEU A 91 10.34 -0.37 -12.46
C LEU A 91 11.82 -0.54 -12.73
N THR A 92 12.60 0.51 -12.48
CA THR A 92 14.05 0.37 -12.39
C THR A 92 14.43 -0.37 -11.11
N ARG A 93 15.67 -0.86 -11.03
CA ARG A 93 16.17 -1.49 -9.79
C ARG A 93 16.11 -0.54 -8.61
N GLU A 94 16.44 0.72 -8.83
CA GLU A 94 16.39 1.76 -7.79
C GLU A 94 14.98 1.98 -7.28
N MET A 95 14.01 2.20 -8.17
CA MET A 95 12.60 2.32 -7.81
C MET A 95 12.09 1.08 -7.07
N THR A 96 12.53 -0.09 -7.48
CA THR A 96 12.15 -1.35 -6.83
C THR A 96 12.69 -1.43 -5.40
N ARG A 97 13.93 -1.00 -5.16
CA ARG A 97 14.51 -0.91 -3.81
C ARG A 97 13.75 0.07 -2.93
N GLU A 98 13.42 1.24 -3.48
CA GLU A 98 12.64 2.26 -2.76
C GLU A 98 11.25 1.73 -2.37
N ILE A 99 10.54 1.12 -3.31
CA ILE A 99 9.21 0.54 -3.05
C ILE A 99 9.28 -0.57 -2.00
N SER A 100 10.29 -1.45 -2.10
CA SER A 100 10.50 -2.51 -1.11
C SER A 100 10.78 -1.95 0.28
N ALA A 101 11.63 -0.93 0.39
CA ALA A 101 11.95 -0.26 1.64
C ALA A 101 10.73 0.47 2.22
N ASP A 102 9.99 1.19 1.39
CA ASP A 102 8.77 1.89 1.80
C ASP A 102 7.69 0.91 2.27
N ALA A 103 7.52 -0.19 1.56
CA ALA A 103 6.59 -1.25 1.96
C ALA A 103 6.96 -1.83 3.34
N ALA A 104 8.23 -2.11 3.56
CA ALA A 104 8.72 -2.60 4.85
C ALA A 104 8.50 -1.57 5.97
N ALA A 105 8.74 -0.30 5.71
CA ALA A 105 8.54 0.78 6.68
C ALA A 105 7.06 0.94 7.05
N VAL A 106 6.17 0.91 6.07
CA VAL A 106 4.72 1.01 6.30
C VAL A 106 4.20 -0.19 7.09
N VAL A 107 4.68 -1.39 6.78
CA VAL A 107 4.31 -2.61 7.51
C VAL A 107 4.82 -2.58 8.94
N ALA A 108 6.05 -2.13 9.16
CA ALA A 108 6.66 -2.04 10.50
C ALA A 108 6.00 -0.96 11.36
N ALA A 109 5.64 0.19 10.77
CA ALA A 109 4.95 1.27 11.47
C ALA A 109 3.57 0.84 11.99
N GLY A 110 2.89 -0.06 11.28
CA GLY A 110 1.55 -0.48 11.62
C GLY A 110 0.54 0.67 11.59
N ARG A 111 -0.55 0.50 12.33
CA ARG A 111 -1.51 1.59 12.54
C ARG A 111 -0.92 2.57 13.56
N PRO A 112 -1.09 3.89 13.36
CA PRO A 112 -0.73 4.84 14.40
C PRO A 112 -1.40 4.45 15.72
N ARG A 113 -0.65 4.55 16.80
CA ARG A 113 -1.20 4.31 18.13
C ARG A 113 -1.58 5.63 18.77
N CYS A 114 -2.68 5.63 19.50
CA CYS A 114 -3.07 6.76 20.30
C CYS A 114 -1.99 7.03 21.35
N THR A 115 -1.54 8.27 21.46
CA THR A 115 -0.52 8.69 22.43
C THR A 115 -1.01 8.62 23.86
N MET A 116 -2.32 8.60 24.09
CA MET A 116 -2.94 8.55 25.41
C MET A 116 -3.28 7.14 25.85
N CYS A 117 -4.01 6.38 25.05
CA CYS A 117 -4.46 5.04 25.45
C CYS A 117 -3.67 3.89 24.83
N GLY A 118 -2.77 4.17 23.87
CA GLY A 118 -1.97 3.16 23.18
C GLY A 118 -2.73 2.26 22.21
N SER A 119 -4.03 2.45 22.05
CA SER A 119 -4.85 1.66 21.12
C SER A 119 -4.57 2.01 19.68
N PRO A 120 -4.62 1.04 18.76
CA PRO A 120 -4.47 1.31 17.34
C PRO A 120 -5.59 2.23 16.84
N MET A 121 -5.22 3.27 16.09
CA MET A 121 -6.17 4.20 15.48
C MET A 121 -6.46 3.79 14.04
N GLY A 122 -7.73 3.85 13.65
CA GLY A 122 -8.17 3.66 12.27
C GLY A 122 -8.16 4.98 11.49
N PRO A 123 -8.60 4.95 10.21
CA PRO A 123 -8.66 6.14 9.35
C PRO A 123 -9.74 7.15 9.78
N GLY A 124 -10.65 6.76 10.66
CA GLY A 124 -11.71 7.61 11.18
C GLY A 124 -11.38 8.26 12.51
N PRO A 125 -12.32 9.05 13.07
CA PRO A 125 -12.14 9.64 14.40
C PRO A 125 -11.93 8.56 15.44
N HIS A 126 -10.96 8.78 16.32
CA HIS A 126 -10.66 7.87 17.41
C HIS A 126 -11.34 8.35 18.69
N VAL A 127 -12.21 7.51 19.24
CA VAL A 127 -12.81 7.72 20.57
C VAL A 127 -11.84 7.15 21.60
N CYS A 128 -11.07 8.04 22.21
CA CYS A 128 -10.07 7.65 23.20
C CYS A 128 -10.69 7.50 24.58
N PRO A 129 -10.60 6.31 25.22
CA PRO A 129 -11.12 6.13 26.57
C PRO A 129 -10.44 7.03 27.60
N GLU A 130 -9.16 7.33 27.42
CA GLU A 130 -8.39 8.20 28.33
C GLU A 130 -8.73 9.68 28.14
N GLN A 131 -9.01 10.11 26.92
CA GLN A 131 -9.38 11.49 26.63
C GLN A 131 -10.85 11.77 26.91
N ASN A 132 -11.72 10.82 26.56
CA ASN A 132 -13.15 10.90 26.78
C ASN A 132 -13.57 10.04 27.98
N GLY A 133 -12.72 9.89 28.97
CA GLY A 133 -12.69 8.89 30.04
C GLY A 133 -14.01 8.48 30.66
N HIS A 134 -15.06 9.22 30.37
CA HIS A 134 -16.41 8.93 30.86
C HIS A 134 -17.29 8.22 29.81
N PHE A 135 -16.82 8.05 28.59
CA PHE A 135 -17.63 7.44 27.53
C PHE A 135 -18.09 6.01 27.88
N PRO A 136 -17.21 5.11 28.32
CA PRO A 136 -17.65 3.81 28.80
C PRO A 136 -18.49 3.89 30.08
N GLN A 137 -18.18 4.85 30.95
CA GLN A 137 -18.90 5.06 32.19
C GLN A 137 -20.30 5.66 31.97
N ALA A 138 -20.42 6.58 31.01
CA ALA A 138 -21.70 7.16 30.67
C ALA A 138 -22.69 6.11 30.15
N ILE A 139 -22.20 5.08 29.49
CA ILE A 139 -23.04 3.95 29.04
C ILE A 139 -23.42 3.05 30.21
N VAL A 140 -22.56 2.93 31.21
CA VAL A 140 -22.80 2.09 32.39
C VAL A 140 -23.66 2.78 33.44
N GLU A 141 -23.58 4.11 33.54
CA GLU A 141 -24.31 4.92 34.52
C GLU A 141 -25.75 5.20 34.14
N ILE A 142 -26.19 4.88 32.91
CA ILE A 142 -27.58 4.87 32.55
C ILE A 142 -28.23 3.61 33.16
N SER A 143 -28.44 3.67 34.46
CA SER A 143 -29.20 2.65 35.14
C SER A 143 -30.69 2.80 34.79
N PRO A 144 -31.45 1.72 34.85
CA PRO A 144 -32.90 1.77 34.59
C PRO A 144 -33.66 2.76 35.49
N GLU A 145 -33.03 3.16 36.58
CA GLU A 145 -33.61 4.13 37.52
C GLU A 145 -33.54 5.57 37.00
N ASP A 146 -32.57 5.86 36.09
CA ASP A 146 -32.43 7.18 35.47
C ASP A 146 -33.29 7.36 34.23
N MET A 147 -33.98 6.33 33.82
CA MET A 147 -34.91 6.33 32.66
C MET A 147 -36.40 6.54 33.02
N ASP A 148 -36.70 6.79 34.27
CA ASP A 148 -38.02 7.13 34.72
C ASP A 148 -38.34 8.62 34.65
#